data_b4f48645ca2fdee259d54d9b85680d03
#
_entry.id   b4f48645ca2fdee259d54d9b85680d03
#
_cell.length_a   1.000
_cell.length_b   1.000
_cell.length_c   1.000
_cell.angle_alpha   90.00
_cell.angle_beta   90.00
_cell.angle_gamma   90.00
#
_symmetry.space_group_name_H-M   'P 1'
#
loop_
_entity.id
_entity.type
_entity.pdbx_description
1 polymer ?
#
loop_
_entity_poly.entity_id
_entity_poly.type
_entity_poly.pdbx_seq_one_letter_code
_entity_poly.pdbx_strand_id
1 'polypeptide(L)'
;MKILLLGSNGQVGWELKRSLAPLGAVTALTRHSEKGLSGDLADPDALAATVQSVRPDIIVNAAAYTAVDRTESEPERAKLINAQAPARLAQEAKSAGAWLIHYSTDYVFDGSGSTPWQETDPPSPINVYGRTKLEGEEAIGQSGCQHLIFRTSWVYASQGRNFLRTMLKLAAEKESLRVVDDQIGAPTGAELIADVTAHAIRAIEREPGLSGTYHLTAAGETSWWAYARLIIDTAAKAGMDLKVSARDVVPVPSKEFPTPAPRPGNSRLDATKLKDVFGLSLPAWEDGVVRAVQEITQPGGDRAFFRNHLL
;
A
#
# COMPACT_ATOMS: atom_id res chain seq x y z
N MET A 1 -7.53 20.12 13.47
CA MET A 1 -6.31 19.55 12.89
C MET A 1 -6.30 19.82 11.37
N LYS A 2 -5.15 20.21 10.81
CA LYS A 2 -4.93 20.36 9.36
C LYS A 2 -4.12 19.17 8.87
N ILE A 3 -4.60 18.47 7.85
CA ILE A 3 -3.96 17.27 7.29
C ILE A 3 -3.62 17.54 5.83
N LEU A 4 -2.35 17.36 5.46
CA LEU A 4 -1.90 17.35 4.07
C LEU A 4 -1.80 15.88 3.62
N LEU A 5 -2.65 15.47 2.67
CA LEU A 5 -2.65 14.14 2.07
C LEU A 5 -2.06 14.19 0.67
N LEU A 6 -0.94 13.51 0.46
CA LEU A 6 -0.28 13.33 -0.84
C LEU A 6 -0.64 11.98 -1.45
N GLY A 7 -0.84 11.94 -2.77
CA GLY A 7 -1.23 10.72 -3.49
C GLY A 7 -2.71 10.36 -3.36
N SER A 8 -3.57 11.36 -3.24
CA SER A 8 -5.01 11.23 -2.95
C SER A 8 -5.83 10.47 -4.01
N ASN A 9 -5.28 10.20 -5.20
CA ASN A 9 -5.89 9.41 -6.27
C ASN A 9 -5.35 7.97 -6.35
N GLY A 10 -4.39 7.58 -5.51
CA GLY A 10 -3.94 6.19 -5.34
C GLY A 10 -4.94 5.36 -4.51
N GLN A 11 -4.77 4.04 -4.46
CA GLN A 11 -5.66 3.13 -3.72
C GLN A 11 -5.80 3.54 -2.25
N VAL A 12 -4.67 3.65 -1.53
CA VAL A 12 -4.65 4.05 -0.11
C VAL A 12 -5.08 5.51 0.05
N GLY A 13 -4.60 6.42 -0.82
CA GLY A 13 -4.96 7.84 -0.76
C GLY A 13 -6.45 8.10 -0.96
N TRP A 14 -7.11 7.30 -1.80
CA TRP A 14 -8.56 7.40 -1.99
C TRP A 14 -9.33 7.08 -0.71
N GLU A 15 -9.00 5.99 -0.04
CA GLU A 15 -9.62 5.59 1.23
C GLU A 15 -9.28 6.56 2.37
N LEU A 16 -8.06 7.09 2.39
CA LEU A 16 -7.64 8.09 3.36
C LEU A 16 -8.48 9.38 3.29
N LYS A 17 -8.97 9.79 2.13
CA LYS A 17 -9.90 10.94 2.05
C LYS A 17 -11.15 10.72 2.90
N ARG A 18 -11.66 9.50 2.92
CA ARG A 18 -12.83 9.10 3.74
C ARG A 18 -12.45 9.02 5.22
N SER A 19 -11.42 8.24 5.55
CA SER A 19 -11.06 7.95 6.95
C SER A 19 -10.53 9.17 7.70
N LEU A 20 -9.87 10.11 7.01
CA LEU A 20 -9.31 11.31 7.60
C LEU A 20 -10.31 12.48 7.71
N ALA A 21 -11.39 12.48 6.94
CA ALA A 21 -12.37 13.56 6.92
C ALA A 21 -12.95 13.90 8.32
N PRO A 22 -13.25 12.92 9.20
CA PRO A 22 -13.74 13.23 10.57
C PRO A 22 -12.65 13.78 11.49
N LEU A 23 -11.37 13.74 11.11
CA LEU A 23 -10.26 14.16 11.97
C LEU A 23 -9.94 15.64 11.84
N GLY A 24 -10.25 16.29 10.71
CA GLY A 24 -9.97 17.70 10.51
C GLY A 24 -10.05 18.16 9.05
N ALA A 25 -9.47 19.32 8.77
CA ALA A 25 -9.42 19.86 7.42
C ALA A 25 -8.36 19.13 6.58
N VAL A 26 -8.78 18.39 5.55
CA VAL A 26 -7.91 17.62 4.67
C VAL A 26 -7.64 18.39 3.38
N THR A 27 -6.37 18.76 3.14
CA THR A 27 -5.86 19.20 1.84
C THR A 27 -5.32 17.99 1.10
N ALA A 28 -6.09 17.46 0.16
CA ALA A 28 -5.77 16.23 -0.57
C ALA A 28 -5.22 16.56 -1.96
N LEU A 29 -3.97 16.19 -2.23
CA LEU A 29 -3.27 16.50 -3.48
C LEU A 29 -2.94 15.22 -4.27
N THR A 30 -3.04 15.36 -5.58
CA THR A 30 -2.50 14.41 -6.56
C THR A 30 -1.12 14.86 -7.02
N ARG A 31 -0.53 14.19 -8.01
CA ARG A 31 0.71 14.63 -8.65
C ARG A 31 0.56 16.02 -9.30
N HIS A 32 -0.61 16.31 -9.88
CA HIS A 32 -0.85 17.56 -10.55
C HIS A 32 -1.12 18.68 -9.54
N SER A 33 -0.49 19.83 -9.78
CA SER A 33 -0.66 21.03 -8.96
C SER A 33 -2.07 21.58 -9.06
N GLU A 34 -2.67 21.91 -7.94
CA GLU A 34 -3.96 22.58 -7.86
C GLU A 34 -3.82 23.81 -6.96
N LYS A 35 -4.36 24.95 -7.41
CA LYS A 35 -4.38 26.21 -6.65
C LYS A 35 -3.00 26.63 -6.12
N GLY A 36 -1.93 26.36 -6.87
CA GLY A 36 -0.56 26.71 -6.50
C GLY A 36 0.11 25.73 -5.52
N LEU A 37 -0.56 24.59 -5.16
CA LEU A 37 0.01 23.55 -4.34
C LEU A 37 0.41 22.35 -5.20
N SER A 38 1.55 21.73 -4.92
CA SER A 38 2.05 20.55 -5.63
C SER A 38 2.07 19.32 -4.72
N GLY A 39 1.60 18.18 -5.24
CA GLY A 39 1.76 16.86 -4.62
C GLY A 39 2.71 15.95 -5.41
N ASP A 40 3.52 16.53 -6.32
CA ASP A 40 4.48 15.75 -7.12
C ASP A 40 5.73 15.42 -6.33
N LEU A 41 5.92 14.14 -6.01
CA LEU A 41 7.12 13.65 -5.33
C LEU A 41 8.39 13.76 -6.21
N ALA A 42 8.25 14.00 -7.51
CA ALA A 42 9.40 14.24 -8.38
C ALA A 42 9.92 15.69 -8.29
N ASP A 43 9.25 16.57 -7.56
CA ASP A 43 9.65 17.96 -7.30
C ASP A 43 9.70 18.24 -5.79
N PRO A 44 10.79 17.89 -5.10
CA PRO A 44 10.91 18.09 -3.65
C PRO A 44 10.82 19.55 -3.20
N ASP A 45 11.20 20.51 -4.04
CA ASP A 45 11.13 21.93 -3.68
C ASP A 45 9.69 22.45 -3.73
N ALA A 46 8.91 22.04 -4.73
CA ALA A 46 7.48 22.34 -4.79
C ALA A 46 6.71 21.67 -3.64
N LEU A 47 7.12 20.46 -3.21
CA LEU A 47 6.57 19.81 -2.01
C LEU A 47 6.85 20.64 -0.76
N ALA A 48 8.08 21.11 -0.57
CA ALA A 48 8.44 21.96 0.57
C ALA A 48 7.62 23.26 0.59
N ALA A 49 7.50 23.95 -0.55
CA ALA A 49 6.65 25.14 -0.67
C ALA A 49 5.18 24.83 -0.32
N THR A 50 4.68 23.66 -0.71
CA THR A 50 3.33 23.20 -0.37
C THR A 50 3.17 23.02 1.14
N VAL A 51 4.10 22.33 1.83
CA VAL A 51 4.05 22.14 3.28
C VAL A 51 4.09 23.50 4.01
N GLN A 52 4.98 24.39 3.59
CA GLN A 52 5.12 25.74 4.17
C GLN A 52 3.86 26.61 3.98
N SER A 53 3.17 26.46 2.84
CA SER A 53 1.92 27.17 2.55
C SER A 53 0.74 26.63 3.36
N VAL A 54 0.57 25.29 3.41
CA VAL A 54 -0.55 24.62 4.11
C VAL A 54 -0.38 24.69 5.62
N ARG A 55 0.85 24.60 6.11
CA ARG A 55 1.20 24.49 7.55
C ARG A 55 0.36 23.41 8.23
N PRO A 56 0.49 22.14 7.80
CA PRO A 56 -0.27 21.04 8.33
C PRO A 56 0.20 20.65 9.74
N ASP A 57 -0.69 20.12 10.55
CA ASP A 57 -0.36 19.41 11.78
C ASP A 57 0.13 17.99 11.47
N ILE A 58 -0.39 17.40 10.38
CA ILE A 58 -0.05 16.05 9.93
C ILE A 58 0.13 16.02 8.41
N ILE A 59 1.22 15.41 7.96
CA ILE A 59 1.49 15.07 6.56
C ILE A 59 1.29 13.57 6.40
N VAL A 60 0.40 13.16 5.48
CA VAL A 60 0.19 11.76 5.13
C VAL A 60 0.69 11.53 3.69
N ASN A 61 1.82 10.85 3.55
CA ASN A 61 2.41 10.54 2.25
C ASN A 61 1.99 9.15 1.77
N ALA A 62 0.89 9.08 1.02
CA ALA A 62 0.40 7.86 0.36
C ALA A 62 0.84 7.75 -1.11
N ALA A 63 1.76 8.61 -1.56
CA ALA A 63 2.34 8.54 -2.89
C ALA A 63 3.68 7.80 -2.87
N ALA A 64 3.94 7.02 -3.92
CA ALA A 64 5.20 6.31 -4.12
C ALA A 64 5.37 5.89 -5.59
N TYR A 65 6.58 5.52 -5.99
CA TYR A 65 6.84 4.84 -7.24
C TYR A 65 6.76 3.33 -7.02
N THR A 66 5.60 2.75 -7.32
CA THR A 66 5.23 1.36 -6.98
C THR A 66 5.31 0.38 -8.16
N ALA A 67 5.76 0.83 -9.34
CA ALA A 67 5.95 -0.03 -10.50
C ALA A 67 7.25 -0.85 -10.35
N VAL A 68 7.24 -1.85 -9.47
CA VAL A 68 8.40 -2.63 -8.99
C VAL A 68 9.33 -3.05 -10.10
N ASP A 69 8.82 -3.62 -11.21
CA ASP A 69 9.65 -4.07 -12.33
C ASP A 69 10.32 -2.90 -13.08
N ARG A 70 9.62 -1.77 -13.16
CA ARG A 70 10.17 -0.56 -13.81
C ARG A 70 11.23 0.13 -12.97
N THR A 71 11.25 -0.07 -11.65
CA THR A 71 12.31 0.50 -10.81
C THR A 71 13.69 -0.05 -11.18
N GLU A 72 13.78 -1.29 -11.66
CA GLU A 72 15.05 -1.87 -12.11
C GLU A 72 15.65 -1.11 -13.31
N SER A 73 14.80 -0.58 -14.19
CA SER A 73 15.23 0.23 -15.35
C SER A 73 15.20 1.75 -15.09
N GLU A 74 14.56 2.21 -14.03
CA GLU A 74 14.42 3.64 -13.68
C GLU A 74 14.90 3.90 -12.21
N PRO A 75 16.10 3.46 -11.80
CA PRO A 75 16.52 3.50 -10.38
C PRO A 75 16.61 4.92 -9.83
N GLU A 76 17.09 5.88 -10.61
CA GLU A 76 17.20 7.28 -10.19
C GLU A 76 15.84 7.91 -9.93
N ARG A 77 14.85 7.58 -10.77
CA ARG A 77 13.47 8.04 -10.58
C ARG A 77 12.84 7.40 -9.34
N ALA A 78 13.09 6.11 -9.14
CA ALA A 78 12.64 5.40 -7.95
C ALA A 78 13.24 6.03 -6.67
N LYS A 79 14.55 6.33 -6.68
CA LYS A 79 15.24 7.00 -5.57
C LYS A 79 14.70 8.40 -5.30
N LEU A 80 14.48 9.21 -6.36
CA LEU A 80 13.91 10.54 -6.22
C LEU A 80 12.55 10.50 -5.48
N ILE A 81 11.66 9.61 -5.93
CA ILE A 81 10.28 9.54 -5.44
C ILE A 81 10.17 8.79 -4.11
N ASN A 82 10.92 7.67 -3.92
CA ASN A 82 10.78 6.80 -2.76
C ASN A 82 11.72 7.13 -1.60
N ALA A 83 12.81 7.88 -1.86
CA ALA A 83 13.79 8.24 -0.84
C ALA A 83 13.94 9.75 -0.66
N GLN A 84 14.27 10.51 -1.71
CA GLN A 84 14.59 11.94 -1.58
C GLN A 84 13.34 12.77 -1.23
N ALA A 85 12.20 12.51 -1.86
CA ALA A 85 10.96 13.21 -1.53
C ALA A 85 10.48 12.94 -0.08
N PRO A 86 10.45 11.69 0.43
CA PRO A 86 10.21 11.43 1.85
C PRO A 86 11.21 12.11 2.79
N ALA A 87 12.52 12.15 2.43
CA ALA A 87 13.53 12.88 3.19
C ALA A 87 13.18 14.37 3.29
N ARG A 88 12.80 14.99 2.16
CA ARG A 88 12.38 16.39 2.14
C ARG A 88 11.13 16.64 2.98
N LEU A 89 10.11 15.77 2.84
CA LEU A 89 8.90 15.86 3.67
C LEU A 89 9.19 15.75 5.16
N ALA A 90 10.14 14.88 5.56
CA ALA A 90 10.54 14.74 6.95
C ALA A 90 11.25 15.99 7.51
N GLN A 91 12.09 16.64 6.69
CA GLN A 91 12.73 17.93 7.05
C GLN A 91 11.68 19.03 7.25
N GLU A 92 10.72 19.14 6.33
CA GLU A 92 9.62 20.12 6.42
C GLU A 92 8.69 19.81 7.60
N ALA A 93 8.38 18.54 7.86
CA ALA A 93 7.60 18.10 9.00
C ALA A 93 8.27 18.51 10.32
N LYS A 94 9.59 18.25 10.46
CA LYS A 94 10.36 18.68 11.63
C LYS A 94 10.32 20.20 11.82
N SER A 95 10.53 20.94 10.74
CA SER A 95 10.56 22.41 10.78
C SER A 95 9.19 23.00 11.16
N ALA A 96 8.11 22.37 10.73
CA ALA A 96 6.74 22.77 11.02
C ALA A 96 6.20 22.25 12.38
N GLY A 97 6.91 21.34 13.05
CA GLY A 97 6.41 20.61 14.22
C GLY A 97 5.28 19.63 13.89
N ALA A 98 5.18 19.21 12.61
CA ALA A 98 4.16 18.31 12.12
C ALA A 98 4.56 16.84 12.24
N TRP A 99 3.58 15.94 12.28
CA TRP A 99 3.80 14.51 12.13
C TRP A 99 3.89 14.12 10.66
N LEU A 100 4.75 13.15 10.34
CA LEU A 100 4.83 12.51 9.03
C LEU A 100 4.35 11.05 9.12
N ILE A 101 3.26 10.74 8.41
CA ILE A 101 2.78 9.38 8.22
C ILE A 101 3.27 8.91 6.84
N HIS A 102 3.99 7.79 6.78
CA HIS A 102 4.57 7.26 5.53
C HIS A 102 4.29 5.77 5.38
N TYR A 103 4.00 5.32 4.16
CA TYR A 103 3.79 3.90 3.87
C TYR A 103 5.02 3.31 3.19
N SER A 104 5.50 2.22 3.73
CA SER A 104 6.60 1.42 3.23
C SER A 104 6.13 0.02 2.85
N THR A 105 7.03 -0.94 2.74
CA THR A 105 6.79 -2.23 2.12
C THR A 105 7.53 -3.36 2.84
N ASP A 106 6.99 -4.58 2.73
CA ASP A 106 7.65 -5.83 3.04
C ASP A 106 8.93 -6.08 2.22
N TYR A 107 9.06 -5.44 1.04
CA TYR A 107 10.24 -5.57 0.16
C TYR A 107 11.51 -4.95 0.74
N VAL A 108 11.47 -4.34 1.91
CA VAL A 108 12.68 -3.97 2.65
C VAL A 108 13.41 -5.20 3.20
N PHE A 109 12.77 -6.36 3.26
CA PHE A 109 13.35 -7.64 3.66
C PHE A 109 13.73 -8.49 2.46
N ASP A 110 14.62 -9.47 2.64
CA ASP A 110 15.10 -10.35 1.57
C ASP A 110 14.10 -11.46 1.16
N GLY A 111 13.07 -11.68 1.99
CA GLY A 111 12.05 -12.70 1.75
C GLY A 111 12.50 -14.13 2.06
N SER A 112 13.60 -14.32 2.79
CA SER A 112 14.07 -15.62 3.24
C SER A 112 13.24 -16.15 4.41
N GLY A 113 13.39 -17.45 4.71
CA GLY A 113 12.71 -18.09 5.83
C GLY A 113 11.21 -18.23 5.66
N SER A 114 10.51 -18.51 6.77
CA SER A 114 9.06 -18.75 6.79
C SER A 114 8.36 -18.09 8.00
N THR A 115 9.11 -17.49 8.91
CA THR A 115 8.58 -16.71 10.03
C THR A 115 8.17 -15.31 9.57
N PRO A 116 7.08 -14.74 10.12
CA PRO A 116 6.76 -13.34 9.88
C PRO A 116 7.87 -12.40 10.37
N TRP A 117 8.24 -11.41 9.54
CA TRP A 117 9.22 -10.40 9.87
C TRP A 117 8.73 -9.48 10.98
N GLN A 118 9.62 -9.14 11.90
CA GLN A 118 9.39 -8.14 12.94
C GLN A 118 10.03 -6.78 12.54
N GLU A 119 9.56 -5.70 13.17
CA GLU A 119 10.12 -4.35 12.89
C GLU A 119 11.59 -4.22 13.29
N THR A 120 12.07 -5.08 14.18
CA THR A 120 13.45 -5.14 14.66
C THR A 120 14.37 -5.99 13.80
N ASP A 121 13.83 -6.77 12.87
CA ASP A 121 14.64 -7.59 11.97
C ASP A 121 15.44 -6.69 11.01
N PRO A 122 16.70 -7.05 10.71
CA PRO A 122 17.55 -6.26 9.83
C PRO A 122 17.01 -6.27 8.39
N PRO A 123 16.75 -5.08 7.81
CA PRO A 123 16.35 -5.01 6.41
C PRO A 123 17.48 -5.45 5.46
N SER A 124 17.11 -6.16 4.38
CA SER A 124 18.04 -6.62 3.35
C SER A 124 17.34 -6.71 1.99
N PRO A 125 16.96 -5.58 1.37
CA PRO A 125 16.15 -5.57 0.14
C PRO A 125 16.89 -6.16 -1.05
N ILE A 126 16.18 -7.01 -1.83
CA ILE A 126 16.75 -7.74 -2.97
C ILE A 126 16.50 -7.05 -4.34
N ASN A 127 15.75 -5.95 -4.37
CA ASN A 127 15.42 -5.21 -5.59
C ASN A 127 15.51 -3.69 -5.39
N VAL A 128 15.49 -2.92 -6.48
CA VAL A 128 15.58 -1.45 -6.45
C VAL A 128 14.40 -0.82 -5.70
N TYR A 129 13.20 -1.36 -5.87
CA TYR A 129 12.03 -0.85 -5.16
C TYR A 129 12.22 -0.91 -3.64
N GLY A 130 12.55 -2.09 -3.12
CA GLY A 130 12.80 -2.28 -1.69
C GLY A 130 13.92 -1.40 -1.16
N ARG A 131 15.07 -1.31 -1.89
CA ARG A 131 16.19 -0.44 -1.51
C ARG A 131 15.78 1.03 -1.40
N THR A 132 15.09 1.56 -2.42
CA THR A 132 14.68 2.97 -2.41
C THR A 132 13.62 3.28 -1.36
N LYS A 133 12.74 2.31 -1.04
CA LYS A 133 11.78 2.45 0.07
C LYS A 133 12.50 2.46 1.41
N LEU A 134 13.49 1.59 1.62
CA LEU A 134 14.31 1.56 2.83
C LEU A 134 15.11 2.85 3.01
N GLU A 135 15.76 3.36 1.96
CA GLU A 135 16.45 4.66 2.00
C GLU A 135 15.51 5.79 2.46
N GLY A 136 14.23 5.74 2.06
CA GLY A 136 13.21 6.68 2.53
C GLY A 136 12.87 6.53 4.02
N GLU A 137 12.73 5.31 4.52
CA GLU A 137 12.53 5.03 5.95
C GLU A 137 13.70 5.56 6.78
N GLU A 138 14.93 5.26 6.37
CA GLU A 138 16.16 5.70 7.05
C GLU A 138 16.25 7.23 7.10
N ALA A 139 15.97 7.90 5.98
CA ALA A 139 15.98 9.36 5.93
C ALA A 139 14.92 9.99 6.85
N ILE A 140 13.72 9.41 6.93
CA ILE A 140 12.69 9.85 7.87
C ILE A 140 13.17 9.66 9.31
N GLY A 141 13.68 8.48 9.66
CA GLY A 141 14.17 8.18 11.01
C GLY A 141 15.31 9.10 11.44
N GLN A 142 16.26 9.39 10.53
CA GLN A 142 17.41 10.26 10.79
C GLN A 142 17.05 11.75 10.87
N SER A 143 15.92 12.17 10.31
CA SER A 143 15.49 13.57 10.31
C SER A 143 15.19 14.11 11.71
N GLY A 144 14.76 13.22 12.62
CA GLY A 144 14.29 13.57 13.96
C GLY A 144 12.89 14.23 13.98
N CYS A 145 12.10 14.10 12.89
CA CYS A 145 10.67 14.45 12.92
C CYS A 145 9.87 13.38 13.65
N GLN A 146 8.72 13.76 14.21
CA GLN A 146 7.73 12.80 14.69
C GLN A 146 7.13 12.07 13.47
N HIS A 147 7.09 10.73 13.49
CA HIS A 147 6.64 9.97 12.33
C HIS A 147 5.99 8.64 12.71
N LEU A 148 5.12 8.16 11.82
CA LEU A 148 4.71 6.77 11.77
C LEU A 148 5.06 6.23 10.37
N ILE A 149 5.87 5.18 10.32
CA ILE A 149 6.15 4.43 9.10
C ILE A 149 5.37 3.11 9.17
N PHE A 150 4.47 2.89 8.22
CA PHE A 150 3.73 1.64 8.10
C PHE A 150 4.31 0.79 6.97
N ARG A 151 5.00 -0.31 7.31
CA ARG A 151 5.35 -1.34 6.33
C ARG A 151 4.12 -2.20 6.09
N THR A 152 3.74 -2.36 4.83
CA THR A 152 2.57 -3.14 4.41
C THR A 152 2.90 -4.04 3.24
N SER A 153 2.01 -4.98 2.91
CA SER A 153 2.20 -5.92 1.80
C SER A 153 0.91 -6.10 1.00
N TRP A 154 1.05 -6.44 -0.29
CA TRP A 154 -0.01 -6.89 -1.19
C TRP A 154 -1.27 -6.01 -1.17
N VAL A 155 -1.06 -4.69 -1.24
CA VAL A 155 -2.15 -3.70 -1.15
C VAL A 155 -3.11 -3.83 -2.32
N TYR A 156 -4.41 -3.88 -2.01
CA TYR A 156 -5.49 -3.89 -2.98
C TYR A 156 -6.62 -2.95 -2.57
N ALA A 157 -7.49 -2.64 -3.54
CA ALA A 157 -8.75 -1.94 -3.35
C ALA A 157 -9.75 -2.40 -4.42
N SER A 158 -11.02 -2.08 -4.25
CA SER A 158 -12.05 -2.30 -5.26
C SER A 158 -11.81 -1.49 -6.55
N GLN A 159 -10.98 -0.44 -6.50
CA GLN A 159 -10.62 0.41 -7.64
C GLN A 159 -9.10 0.44 -7.87
N GLY A 160 -8.69 1.05 -8.99
CA GLY A 160 -7.29 1.16 -9.40
C GLY A 160 -6.75 -0.14 -9.99
N ARG A 161 -5.43 -0.20 -10.15
CA ARG A 161 -4.72 -1.38 -10.69
C ARG A 161 -4.15 -2.20 -9.54
N ASN A 162 -4.58 -3.45 -9.41
CA ASN A 162 -4.08 -4.39 -8.41
C ASN A 162 -4.29 -5.84 -8.85
N PHE A 163 -3.77 -6.77 -8.06
CA PHE A 163 -3.85 -8.21 -8.34
C PHE A 163 -5.30 -8.71 -8.37
N LEU A 164 -6.15 -8.30 -7.42
CA LEU A 164 -7.55 -8.71 -7.33
C LEU A 164 -8.28 -8.41 -8.65
N ARG A 165 -8.23 -7.18 -9.14
CA ARG A 165 -8.87 -6.78 -10.39
C ARG A 165 -8.26 -7.47 -11.61
N THR A 166 -6.95 -7.71 -11.59
CA THR A 166 -6.26 -8.46 -12.65
C THR A 166 -6.78 -9.89 -12.72
N MET A 167 -6.95 -10.57 -11.58
CA MET A 167 -7.49 -11.93 -11.55
C MET A 167 -8.94 -11.99 -12.05
N LEU A 168 -9.80 -11.06 -11.64
CA LEU A 168 -11.18 -10.99 -12.16
C LEU A 168 -11.21 -10.82 -13.68
N LYS A 169 -10.39 -9.90 -14.20
CA LYS A 169 -10.28 -9.67 -15.65
C LYS A 169 -9.81 -10.93 -16.38
N LEU A 170 -8.70 -11.51 -15.94
CA LEU A 170 -8.12 -12.70 -16.58
C LEU A 170 -9.05 -13.91 -16.49
N ALA A 171 -9.77 -14.09 -15.38
CA ALA A 171 -10.73 -15.18 -15.23
C ALA A 171 -11.95 -15.05 -16.18
N ALA A 172 -12.33 -13.83 -16.55
CA ALA A 172 -13.37 -13.58 -17.54
C ALA A 172 -12.89 -13.76 -19.00
N GLU A 173 -11.59 -13.56 -19.27
CA GLU A 173 -11.04 -13.54 -20.63
C GLU A 173 -10.38 -14.87 -21.06
N LYS A 174 -9.70 -15.56 -20.13
CA LYS A 174 -8.84 -16.73 -20.40
C LYS A 174 -9.58 -18.04 -20.08
N GLU A 175 -9.11 -19.13 -20.68
CA GLU A 175 -9.62 -20.48 -20.42
C GLU A 175 -8.88 -21.18 -19.26
N SER A 176 -7.71 -20.69 -18.87
CA SER A 176 -6.95 -21.20 -17.72
C SER A 176 -6.05 -20.10 -17.14
N LEU A 177 -5.74 -20.20 -15.84
CA LEU A 177 -4.82 -19.30 -15.14
C LEU A 177 -3.75 -20.11 -14.42
N ARG A 178 -2.51 -19.60 -14.50
CA ARG A 178 -1.36 -20.12 -13.75
C ARG A 178 -0.92 -19.03 -12.79
N VAL A 179 -0.85 -19.34 -11.49
CA VAL A 179 -0.55 -18.35 -10.45
C VAL A 179 0.50 -18.90 -9.48
N VAL A 180 1.43 -18.03 -9.08
CA VAL A 180 2.54 -18.38 -8.18
C VAL A 180 2.01 -18.83 -6.81
N ASP A 181 2.56 -19.92 -6.26
CA ASP A 181 2.15 -20.54 -4.99
C ASP A 181 3.27 -20.59 -3.91
N ASP A 182 4.49 -20.21 -4.26
CA ASP A 182 5.65 -20.23 -3.37
C ASP A 182 6.06 -18.83 -2.84
N GLN A 183 5.20 -17.83 -3.02
CA GLN A 183 5.31 -16.53 -2.37
C GLN A 183 4.16 -16.37 -1.39
N ILE A 184 4.48 -16.10 -0.11
CA ILE A 184 3.50 -16.07 0.99
C ILE A 184 3.49 -14.69 1.63
N GLY A 185 2.28 -14.14 1.82
CA GLY A 185 2.04 -12.84 2.43
C GLY A 185 0.59 -12.69 2.87
N ALA A 186 0.17 -11.46 3.15
CA ALA A 186 -1.21 -11.13 3.53
C ALA A 186 -1.76 -10.01 2.63
N PRO A 187 -2.77 -10.30 1.79
CA PRO A 187 -3.47 -9.24 1.07
C PRO A 187 -4.04 -8.22 2.06
N THR A 188 -3.70 -6.94 1.87
CA THR A 188 -4.09 -5.88 2.81
C THR A 188 -4.92 -4.83 2.08
N GLY A 189 -6.18 -4.68 2.48
CA GLY A 189 -7.11 -3.72 1.89
C GLY A 189 -6.68 -2.27 2.15
N ALA A 190 -6.80 -1.42 1.15
CA ALA A 190 -6.50 0.00 1.27
C ALA A 190 -7.43 0.69 2.30
N GLU A 191 -8.67 0.21 2.44
CA GLU A 191 -9.59 0.67 3.48
C GLU A 191 -9.08 0.36 4.89
N LEU A 192 -8.56 -0.86 5.14
CA LEU A 192 -7.97 -1.23 6.42
C LEU A 192 -6.77 -0.34 6.76
N ILE A 193 -5.88 -0.12 5.78
CA ILE A 193 -4.73 0.78 5.95
C ILE A 193 -5.20 2.18 6.34
N ALA A 194 -6.21 2.72 5.66
CA ALA A 194 -6.72 4.05 5.91
C ALA A 194 -7.40 4.17 7.29
N ASP A 195 -8.18 3.16 7.69
CA ASP A 195 -8.87 3.15 8.98
C ASP A 195 -7.88 3.02 10.14
N VAL A 196 -6.89 2.12 10.04
CA VAL A 196 -5.79 2.02 11.02
C VAL A 196 -5.00 3.32 11.11
N THR A 197 -4.72 3.98 9.97
CA THR A 197 -4.05 5.28 9.95
C THR A 197 -4.84 6.34 10.72
N ALA A 198 -6.16 6.40 10.54
CA ALA A 198 -7.01 7.34 11.27
C ALA A 198 -7.01 7.06 12.79
N HIS A 199 -7.04 5.79 13.19
CA HIS A 199 -6.90 5.39 14.60
C HIS A 199 -5.53 5.76 15.16
N ALA A 200 -4.45 5.51 14.45
CA ALA A 200 -3.09 5.84 14.86
C ALA A 200 -2.91 7.36 15.02
N ILE A 201 -3.48 8.17 14.12
CA ILE A 201 -3.48 9.63 14.22
C ILE A 201 -4.17 10.08 15.52
N ARG A 202 -5.30 9.48 15.89
CA ARG A 202 -5.97 9.80 17.17
C ARG A 202 -5.17 9.35 18.40
N ALA A 203 -4.38 8.28 18.27
CA ALA A 203 -3.52 7.83 19.36
C ALA A 203 -2.34 8.80 19.58
N ILE A 204 -1.66 9.23 18.53
CA ILE A 204 -0.52 10.16 18.64
C ILE A 204 -0.89 11.56 19.11
N GLU A 205 -2.14 12.00 18.94
CA GLU A 205 -2.64 13.24 19.53
C GLU A 205 -2.65 13.19 21.08
N ARG A 206 -2.83 11.99 21.63
CA ARG A 206 -2.89 11.76 23.09
C ARG A 206 -1.53 11.40 23.66
N GLU A 207 -0.74 10.65 22.89
CA GLU A 207 0.55 10.08 23.29
C GLU A 207 1.61 10.30 22.19
N PRO A 208 2.34 11.43 22.23
CA PRO A 208 3.37 11.73 21.21
C PRO A 208 4.56 10.78 21.21
N GLY A 209 4.73 9.93 22.23
CA GLY A 209 5.82 8.95 22.34
C GLY A 209 5.71 7.77 21.36
N LEU A 210 4.66 7.70 20.53
CA LEU A 210 4.39 6.56 19.62
C LEU A 210 5.11 6.67 18.26
N SER A 211 6.07 7.60 18.10
CA SER A 211 6.84 7.73 16.85
C SER A 211 7.65 6.47 16.57
N GLY A 212 7.62 5.99 15.31
CA GLY A 212 8.38 4.80 14.91
C GLY A 212 7.83 4.05 13.70
N THR A 213 8.42 2.87 13.45
CA THR A 213 8.02 1.94 12.38
C THR A 213 7.13 0.84 12.93
N TYR A 214 6.10 0.50 12.17
CA TYR A 214 5.09 -0.51 12.50
C TYR A 214 4.75 -1.35 11.27
N HIS A 215 4.48 -2.64 11.46
CA HIS A 215 3.95 -3.49 10.42
C HIS A 215 2.42 -3.41 10.41
N LEU A 216 1.84 -3.17 9.22
CA LEU A 216 0.40 -3.03 9.03
C LEU A 216 -0.06 -3.94 7.90
N THR A 217 -0.61 -5.10 8.25
CA THR A 217 -1.24 -6.05 7.32
C THR A 217 -2.54 -6.57 7.90
N ALA A 218 -3.42 -7.13 7.07
CA ALA A 218 -4.52 -7.94 7.57
C ALA A 218 -4.01 -9.17 8.30
N ALA A 219 -4.83 -9.79 9.15
CA ALA A 219 -4.49 -11.01 9.85
C ALA A 219 -4.50 -12.23 8.91
N GLY A 220 -3.70 -13.24 9.24
CA GLY A 220 -3.55 -14.46 8.45
C GLY A 220 -2.47 -14.36 7.38
N GLU A 221 -2.36 -15.40 6.56
CA GLU A 221 -1.40 -15.51 5.47
C GLU A 221 -1.95 -16.36 4.33
N THR A 222 -1.45 -16.14 3.11
CA THR A 222 -1.85 -16.89 1.94
C THR A 222 -0.78 -16.84 0.85
N SER A 223 -0.90 -17.70 -0.18
CA SER A 223 -0.14 -17.55 -1.43
C SER A 223 -0.93 -16.73 -2.47
N TRP A 224 -0.24 -16.24 -3.51
CA TRP A 224 -0.92 -15.60 -4.64
C TRP A 224 -1.92 -16.54 -5.31
N TRP A 225 -1.61 -17.83 -5.38
CA TRP A 225 -2.52 -18.85 -5.94
C TRP A 225 -3.80 -19.00 -5.10
N ALA A 226 -3.68 -19.18 -3.80
CA ALA A 226 -4.84 -19.30 -2.93
C ALA A 226 -5.67 -18.01 -2.90
N TYR A 227 -5.00 -16.85 -2.92
CA TYR A 227 -5.65 -15.54 -3.05
C TYR A 227 -6.47 -15.43 -4.37
N ALA A 228 -5.87 -15.81 -5.50
CA ALA A 228 -6.58 -15.83 -6.79
C ALA A 228 -7.83 -16.73 -6.77
N ARG A 229 -7.73 -17.89 -6.13
CA ARG A 229 -8.86 -18.82 -5.99
C ARG A 229 -10.01 -18.23 -5.18
N LEU A 230 -9.70 -17.55 -4.06
CA LEU A 230 -10.73 -16.89 -3.26
C LEU A 230 -11.42 -15.78 -4.05
N ILE A 231 -10.67 -14.96 -4.79
CA ILE A 231 -11.23 -13.90 -5.65
C ILE A 231 -12.22 -14.49 -6.66
N ILE A 232 -11.80 -15.52 -7.40
CA ILE A 232 -12.60 -16.14 -8.48
C ILE A 232 -13.84 -16.84 -7.91
N ASP A 233 -13.69 -17.59 -6.82
CA ASP A 233 -14.81 -18.27 -6.15
C ASP A 233 -15.87 -17.27 -5.65
N THR A 234 -15.41 -16.19 -5.01
CA THR A 234 -16.29 -15.12 -4.51
C THR A 234 -17.02 -14.42 -5.65
N ALA A 235 -16.34 -14.11 -6.75
CA ALA A 235 -16.94 -13.46 -7.90
C ALA A 235 -17.95 -14.36 -8.62
N ALA A 236 -17.66 -15.65 -8.75
CA ALA A 236 -18.60 -16.63 -9.30
C ALA A 236 -19.86 -16.76 -8.45
N LYS A 237 -19.73 -16.83 -7.11
CA LYS A 237 -20.87 -16.82 -6.17
C LYS A 237 -21.70 -15.53 -6.24
N ALA A 238 -21.07 -14.41 -6.58
CA ALA A 238 -21.75 -13.13 -6.81
C ALA A 238 -22.40 -13.02 -8.22
N GLY A 239 -22.35 -14.09 -9.03
CA GLY A 239 -22.98 -14.15 -10.35
C GLY A 239 -22.18 -13.50 -11.48
N MET A 240 -20.87 -13.32 -11.31
CA MET A 240 -19.99 -12.84 -12.38
C MET A 240 -19.77 -13.97 -13.42
N ASP A 241 -19.90 -13.64 -14.70
CA ASP A 241 -19.61 -14.58 -15.79
C ASP A 241 -18.10 -14.73 -15.96
N LEU A 242 -17.57 -15.90 -15.60
CA LEU A 242 -16.15 -16.23 -15.61
C LEU A 242 -15.93 -17.50 -16.43
N LYS A 243 -14.89 -17.52 -17.26
CA LYS A 243 -14.46 -18.70 -18.03
C LYS A 243 -13.64 -19.67 -17.19
N VAL A 244 -12.89 -19.14 -16.19
CA VAL A 244 -12.05 -19.95 -15.29
C VAL A 244 -12.75 -20.11 -13.95
N SER A 245 -12.92 -21.36 -13.50
CA SER A 245 -13.36 -21.64 -12.13
C SER A 245 -12.16 -21.61 -11.16
N ALA A 246 -12.44 -21.42 -9.86
CA ALA A 246 -11.39 -21.44 -8.83
C ALA A 246 -10.62 -22.78 -8.77
N ARG A 247 -11.19 -23.88 -9.27
CA ARG A 247 -10.55 -25.21 -9.32
C ARG A 247 -9.55 -25.33 -10.46
N ASP A 248 -9.72 -24.54 -11.51
CA ASP A 248 -8.92 -24.57 -12.73
C ASP A 248 -7.72 -23.60 -12.69
N VAL A 249 -7.54 -22.89 -11.55
CA VAL A 249 -6.35 -22.09 -11.31
C VAL A 249 -5.19 -23.02 -10.94
N VAL A 250 -4.15 -23.06 -11.78
CA VAL A 250 -3.01 -23.95 -11.62
C VAL A 250 -1.93 -23.28 -10.79
N PRO A 251 -1.47 -23.92 -9.67
CA PRO A 251 -0.33 -23.42 -8.89
C PRO A 251 0.97 -23.65 -9.65
N VAL A 252 1.87 -22.67 -9.62
CA VAL A 252 3.19 -22.77 -10.23
C VAL A 252 4.26 -22.15 -9.32
N PRO A 253 5.51 -22.63 -9.36
CA PRO A 253 6.59 -21.99 -8.63
C PRO A 253 7.03 -20.68 -9.32
N SER A 254 7.55 -19.74 -8.54
CA SER A 254 8.05 -18.43 -9.00
C SER A 254 9.06 -18.55 -10.15
N LYS A 255 9.89 -19.60 -10.18
CA LYS A 255 10.87 -19.84 -11.25
C LYS A 255 10.23 -19.97 -12.65
N GLU A 256 8.94 -20.28 -12.75
CA GLU A 256 8.20 -20.36 -14.00
C GLU A 256 7.59 -19.00 -14.42
N PHE A 257 7.71 -17.99 -13.56
CA PHE A 257 7.25 -16.62 -13.79
C PHE A 257 8.40 -15.62 -13.53
N PRO A 258 9.47 -15.64 -14.36
CA PRO A 258 10.57 -14.69 -14.18
C PRO A 258 10.07 -13.26 -14.37
N THR A 259 10.46 -12.38 -13.45
CA THR A 259 10.16 -10.95 -13.47
C THR A 259 11.45 -10.14 -13.45
N PRO A 260 11.48 -8.91 -14.02
CA PRO A 260 12.67 -8.05 -13.99
C PRO A 260 13.21 -7.80 -12.58
N ALA A 261 12.33 -7.52 -11.62
CA ALA A 261 12.71 -7.40 -10.23
C ALA A 261 12.49 -8.74 -9.50
N PRO A 262 13.45 -9.27 -8.73
CA PRO A 262 13.23 -10.43 -7.88
C PRO A 262 12.15 -10.14 -6.83
N ARG A 263 11.30 -11.14 -6.55
CA ARG A 263 10.22 -11.04 -5.57
C ARG A 263 10.58 -11.84 -4.31
N PRO A 264 10.32 -11.29 -3.09
CA PRO A 264 10.52 -12.03 -1.86
C PRO A 264 9.58 -13.24 -1.78
N GLY A 265 10.10 -14.40 -1.37
CA GLY A 265 9.29 -15.60 -1.11
C GLY A 265 8.45 -15.46 0.16
N ASN A 266 8.98 -14.77 1.16
CA ASN A 266 8.35 -14.52 2.44
C ASN A 266 8.05 -13.01 2.61
N SER A 267 6.78 -12.65 2.42
CA SER A 267 6.22 -11.30 2.60
C SER A 267 5.36 -11.19 3.88
N ARG A 268 5.48 -12.15 4.81
CA ARG A 268 4.75 -12.12 6.07
C ARG A 268 5.31 -11.04 6.99
N LEU A 269 4.44 -10.24 7.55
CA LEU A 269 4.79 -9.19 8.53
C LEU A 269 4.08 -9.47 9.85
N ASP A 270 4.81 -9.47 10.96
CA ASP A 270 4.22 -9.54 12.29
C ASP A 270 3.68 -8.15 12.69
N ALA A 271 2.37 -8.04 12.82
CA ALA A 271 1.68 -6.82 13.21
C ALA A 271 1.40 -6.73 14.72
N THR A 272 2.03 -7.56 15.55
CA THR A 272 1.78 -7.59 17.00
C THR A 272 2.08 -6.25 17.66
N LYS A 273 3.22 -5.62 17.34
CA LYS A 273 3.56 -4.29 17.85
C LYS A 273 2.48 -3.24 17.54
N LEU A 274 1.97 -3.20 16.32
CA LEU A 274 0.90 -2.29 15.93
C LEU A 274 -0.38 -2.53 16.73
N LYS A 275 -0.79 -3.80 16.88
CA LYS A 275 -1.98 -4.18 17.65
C LYS A 275 -1.88 -3.75 19.10
N ASP A 276 -0.74 -4.03 19.74
CA ASP A 276 -0.53 -3.76 21.16
C ASP A 276 -0.44 -2.25 21.43
N VAL A 277 0.31 -1.51 20.60
CA VAL A 277 0.53 -0.08 20.80
C VAL A 277 -0.76 0.73 20.55
N PHE A 278 -1.51 0.40 19.51
CA PHE A 278 -2.71 1.15 19.14
C PHE A 278 -4.02 0.53 19.62
N GLY A 279 -3.99 -0.59 20.36
CA GLY A 279 -5.17 -1.28 20.87
C GLY A 279 -6.09 -1.79 19.76
N LEU A 280 -5.52 -2.34 18.67
CA LEU A 280 -6.26 -2.72 17.47
C LEU A 280 -6.40 -4.23 17.32
N SER A 281 -7.52 -4.65 16.74
CA SER A 281 -7.72 -5.99 16.19
C SER A 281 -7.76 -5.90 14.67
N LEU A 282 -6.93 -6.68 13.99
CA LEU A 282 -6.87 -6.70 12.53
C LEU A 282 -7.78 -7.81 11.99
N PRO A 283 -8.66 -7.52 11.01
CA PRO A 283 -9.52 -8.53 10.40
C PRO A 283 -8.70 -9.54 9.59
N ALA A 284 -9.27 -10.73 9.36
CA ALA A 284 -8.70 -11.70 8.44
C ALA A 284 -8.63 -11.14 7.02
N TRP A 285 -7.58 -11.51 6.28
CA TRP A 285 -7.38 -11.02 4.91
C TRP A 285 -8.53 -11.41 3.97
N GLU A 286 -9.17 -12.55 4.23
CA GLU A 286 -10.31 -13.05 3.46
C GLU A 286 -11.50 -12.10 3.50
N ASP A 287 -11.79 -11.53 4.66
CA ASP A 287 -12.96 -10.67 4.87
C ASP A 287 -12.90 -9.42 3.99
N GLY A 288 -11.74 -8.76 3.96
CA GLY A 288 -11.52 -7.59 3.11
C GLY A 288 -11.56 -7.92 1.63
N VAL A 289 -11.00 -9.08 1.22
CA VAL A 289 -11.03 -9.55 -0.18
C VAL A 289 -12.46 -9.84 -0.63
N VAL A 290 -13.22 -10.58 0.18
CA VAL A 290 -14.63 -10.91 -0.11
C VAL A 290 -15.42 -9.61 -0.28
N ARG A 291 -15.27 -8.66 0.63
CA ARG A 291 -15.92 -7.35 0.55
C ARG A 291 -15.55 -6.59 -0.73
N ALA A 292 -14.27 -6.48 -1.06
CA ALA A 292 -13.84 -5.77 -2.26
C ALA A 292 -14.36 -6.41 -3.55
N VAL A 293 -14.40 -7.75 -3.63
CA VAL A 293 -15.01 -8.47 -4.77
C VAL A 293 -16.52 -8.18 -4.85
N GLN A 294 -17.23 -8.18 -3.73
CA GLN A 294 -18.66 -7.85 -3.70
C GLN A 294 -18.92 -6.42 -4.16
N GLU A 295 -18.12 -5.44 -3.73
CA GLU A 295 -18.22 -4.04 -4.20
C GLU A 295 -18.04 -3.92 -5.72
N ILE A 296 -17.13 -4.69 -6.32
CA ILE A 296 -16.89 -4.68 -7.76
C ILE A 296 -18.05 -5.35 -8.53
N THR A 297 -18.65 -6.40 -7.97
CA THR A 297 -19.64 -7.22 -8.65
C THR A 297 -21.08 -6.71 -8.49
N GLN A 298 -21.36 -5.81 -7.55
CA GLN A 298 -22.69 -5.24 -7.33
C GLN A 298 -23.23 -4.49 -8.56
N PRO A 299 -24.58 -4.48 -8.78
CA PRO A 299 -25.21 -3.64 -9.79
C PRO A 299 -24.94 -2.15 -9.50
N GLY A 300 -24.21 -1.48 -10.36
CA GLY A 300 -23.73 -0.10 -10.15
C GLY A 300 -22.28 0.00 -9.69
N GLY A 301 -21.66 -1.10 -9.25
CA GLY A 301 -20.21 -1.22 -9.16
C GLY A 301 -19.59 -1.03 -10.55
N ASP A 302 -18.26 -0.91 -10.62
CA ASP A 302 -17.53 -0.53 -11.83
C ASP A 302 -17.60 -1.57 -12.98
N ARG A 303 -18.85 -1.98 -13.34
CA ARG A 303 -19.11 -2.82 -14.53
C ARG A 303 -18.68 -2.14 -15.84
N ALA A 304 -18.55 -0.82 -15.85
CA ALA A 304 -18.05 -0.06 -16.97
C ALA A 304 -16.58 -0.39 -17.28
N PHE A 305 -15.79 -0.80 -16.28
CA PHE A 305 -14.38 -1.20 -16.50
C PHE A 305 -14.27 -2.44 -17.39
N PHE A 306 -15.19 -3.41 -17.26
CA PHE A 306 -15.17 -4.63 -18.09
C PHE A 306 -15.75 -4.41 -19.49
N ARG A 307 -16.67 -3.43 -19.68
CA ARG A 307 -17.24 -3.12 -21.01
C ARG A 307 -16.32 -2.30 -21.91
N ASN A 308 -15.50 -1.41 -21.35
CA ASN A 308 -14.66 -0.48 -22.13
C ASN A 308 -13.29 -1.04 -22.53
N HIS A 309 -12.98 -2.31 -22.22
CA HIS A 309 -11.72 -2.98 -22.57
C HIS A 309 -11.96 -4.23 -23.42
N LEU A 310 -13.19 -4.40 -23.95
CA LEU A 310 -13.57 -5.43 -24.92
C LEU A 310 -13.74 -4.87 -26.34
N LEU A 311 -13.28 -3.62 -26.61
CA LEU A 311 -13.19 -3.04 -27.97
C LEU A 311 -11.75 -2.68 -28.30
#